data_f3ea7ffa3027c374439067e16f0bed54
#
_entry.id   f3ea7ffa3027c374439067e16f0bed54
#
_cell.length_a   1.000
_cell.length_b   1.000
_cell.length_c   1.000
_cell.angle_alpha   90.00
_cell.angle_beta   90.00
_cell.angle_gamma   90.00
#
_symmetry.space_group_name_H-M   'P 1'
#
loop_
_entity.id
_entity.type
_entity.pdbx_description
1 polymer ?
#
loop_
_entity_poly.entity_id
_entity_poly.type
_entity_poly.pdbx_seq_one_letter_code
_entity_poly.pdbx_strand_id
1 'polypeptide(L)'
;TPAKLDEIAGLCEKYGVVLIEDAAESLSATYKGKQTGTFGKYNAISFNGNKIITGTSGGMLLSDDEDDIARARKWSTQSRDVAPWYQHTELGYNYRMSNVLAGIARGQLEHLEEHKEGKRKIYERYKEGFKSLPIKMNPYLEDKSDPNFWLSCLTINEEAFQEGITPEKLRTTLAEYNAESRPI
;
A
#
# COMPACT_ATOMS: atom_id res chain seq x y z
N THR A 1 7.49 1.01 2.54
CA THR A 1 8.19 2.05 3.35
C THR A 1 7.41 3.35 3.26
N PRO A 2 7.06 4.01 4.37
CA PRO A 2 6.43 5.32 4.36
C PRO A 2 7.33 6.40 3.71
N ALA A 3 6.71 7.36 3.02
CA ALA A 3 7.37 8.57 2.56
C ALA A 3 7.71 9.49 3.75
N LYS A 4 8.44 10.57 3.51
CA LYS A 4 8.71 11.61 4.51
C LYS A 4 7.49 12.55 4.65
N LEU A 5 6.46 12.01 5.28
CA LEU A 5 5.10 12.59 5.27
C LEU A 5 5.03 13.96 5.95
N ASP A 6 5.83 14.23 6.98
CA ASP A 6 5.89 15.54 7.63
C ASP A 6 6.49 16.62 6.71
N GLU A 7 7.55 16.29 5.96
CA GLU A 7 8.16 17.21 5.00
C GLU A 7 7.18 17.51 3.85
N ILE A 8 6.50 16.50 3.34
CA ILE A 8 5.52 16.62 2.26
C ILE A 8 4.30 17.42 2.73
N ALA A 9 3.75 17.10 3.91
CA ALA A 9 2.61 17.84 4.47
C ALA A 9 2.96 19.32 4.70
N GLY A 10 4.14 19.61 5.24
CA GLY A 10 4.60 21.00 5.42
C GLY A 10 4.75 21.76 4.10
N LEU A 11 5.17 21.10 3.02
CA LEU A 11 5.20 21.71 1.69
C LEU A 11 3.79 21.98 1.16
N CYS A 12 2.88 21.01 1.30
CA CYS A 12 1.49 21.18 0.89
C CYS A 12 0.82 22.36 1.62
N GLU A 13 1.03 22.46 2.94
CA GLU A 13 0.54 23.57 3.74
C GLU A 13 1.13 24.92 3.27
N LYS A 14 2.45 24.97 3.10
CA LYS A 14 3.16 26.18 2.63
C LYS A 14 2.63 26.72 1.32
N TYR A 15 2.25 25.85 0.40
CA TYR A 15 1.76 26.22 -0.94
C TYR A 15 0.24 26.21 -1.06
N GLY A 16 -0.50 25.92 0.01
CA GLY A 16 -1.97 25.88 0.00
C GLY A 16 -2.54 24.81 -0.92
N VAL A 17 -1.84 23.66 -1.08
CA VAL A 17 -2.29 22.56 -1.93
C VAL A 17 -2.79 21.37 -1.09
N VAL A 18 -3.76 20.66 -1.60
CA VAL A 18 -4.34 19.48 -0.94
C VAL A 18 -3.37 18.30 -1.07
N LEU A 19 -3.08 17.66 0.07
CA LEU A 19 -2.37 16.38 0.09
C LEU A 19 -3.36 15.24 -0.13
N ILE A 20 -3.07 14.39 -1.11
CA ILE A 20 -3.73 13.10 -1.31
C ILE A 20 -2.70 12.01 -1.05
N GLU A 21 -3.01 11.06 -0.17
CA GLU A 21 -2.11 9.97 0.17
C GLU A 21 -2.56 8.67 -0.51
N ASP A 22 -1.74 8.17 -1.42
CA ASP A 22 -1.88 6.80 -1.90
C ASP A 22 -1.18 5.84 -0.92
N ALA A 23 -1.94 5.31 0.02
CA ALA A 23 -1.51 4.35 1.02
C ALA A 23 -1.88 2.90 0.65
N ALA A 24 -2.10 2.63 -0.65
CA ALA A 24 -2.52 1.32 -1.15
C ALA A 24 -1.55 0.18 -0.80
N GLU A 25 -0.30 0.49 -0.44
CA GLU A 25 0.75 -0.47 -0.13
C GLU A 25 1.27 -0.38 1.30
N SER A 26 0.68 0.48 2.13
CA SER A 26 1.22 0.81 3.43
C SER A 26 0.28 0.61 4.62
N LEU A 27 -0.81 -0.15 4.45
CA LEU A 27 -1.67 -0.51 5.57
C LEU A 27 -0.84 -1.18 6.68
N SER A 28 -1.06 -0.80 7.94
CA SER A 28 -0.29 -1.11 9.17
C SER A 28 1.12 -0.52 9.22
N ALA A 29 1.58 0.21 8.22
CA ALA A 29 2.82 0.97 8.33
C ALA A 29 2.57 2.27 9.11
N THR A 30 3.57 2.73 9.87
CA THR A 30 3.49 4.01 10.58
C THR A 30 4.68 4.92 10.25
N TYR A 31 4.44 6.23 10.28
CA TYR A 31 5.45 7.26 10.21
C TYR A 31 5.36 8.14 11.46
N LYS A 32 6.44 8.22 12.24
CA LYS A 32 6.46 8.89 13.56
C LYS A 32 5.29 8.46 14.47
N GLY A 33 4.98 7.16 14.45
CA GLY A 33 3.91 6.56 15.26
C GLY A 33 2.48 6.78 14.75
N LYS A 34 2.30 7.56 13.66
CA LYS A 34 0.99 7.78 13.04
C LYS A 34 0.81 6.84 11.84
N GLN A 35 -0.34 6.20 11.74
CA GLN A 35 -0.71 5.28 10.65
C GLN A 35 -0.65 6.00 9.29
N THR A 36 0.01 5.40 8.29
CA THR A 36 -0.06 5.85 6.90
C THR A 36 -1.48 5.68 6.35
N GLY A 37 -1.88 6.53 5.40
CA GLY A 37 -3.27 6.61 4.96
C GLY A 37 -4.14 7.49 5.85
N THR A 38 -3.52 8.35 6.69
CA THR A 38 -4.24 9.30 7.55
C THR A 38 -3.59 10.70 7.55
N PHE A 39 -2.62 10.95 6.68
CA PHE A 39 -1.90 12.23 6.59
C PHE A 39 -2.53 13.19 5.59
N GLY A 40 -3.09 12.70 4.51
CA GLY A 40 -3.73 13.49 3.48
C GLY A 40 -5.16 13.91 3.84
N LYS A 41 -5.68 14.91 3.13
CA LYS A 41 -7.12 15.22 3.16
C LYS A 41 -7.92 14.02 2.65
N TYR A 42 -7.41 13.34 1.62
CA TYR A 42 -7.97 12.10 1.09
C TYR A 42 -6.89 11.04 1.08
N ASN A 43 -7.24 9.84 1.48
CA ASN A 43 -6.29 8.75 1.60
C ASN A 43 -6.92 7.47 1.02
N ALA A 44 -6.12 6.70 0.28
CA ALA A 44 -6.58 5.47 -0.35
C ALA A 44 -5.88 4.25 0.23
N ILE A 45 -6.66 3.23 0.61
CA ILE A 45 -6.18 1.90 1.01
C ILE A 45 -6.64 0.89 -0.03
N SER A 46 -5.81 -0.10 -0.34
CA SER A 46 -6.14 -1.17 -1.28
C SER A 46 -6.30 -2.52 -0.58
N PHE A 47 -7.32 -3.28 -0.98
CA PHE A 47 -7.55 -4.68 -0.63
C PHE A 47 -7.44 -5.60 -1.84
N ASN A 48 -6.65 -5.19 -2.85
CA ASN A 48 -6.38 -6.05 -4.01
C ASN A 48 -5.74 -7.37 -3.59
N GLY A 49 -5.81 -8.39 -4.47
CA GLY A 49 -5.43 -9.78 -4.18
C GLY A 49 -4.03 -10.00 -3.62
N ASN A 50 -3.09 -9.11 -3.95
CA ASN A 50 -1.69 -9.21 -3.54
C ASN A 50 -1.30 -8.34 -2.32
N LYS A 51 -2.23 -7.61 -1.71
CA LYS A 51 -1.92 -6.70 -0.58
C LYS A 51 -1.71 -7.47 0.73
N ILE A 52 -1.20 -6.78 1.75
CA ILE A 52 -0.89 -7.39 3.06
C ILE A 52 -2.10 -8.05 3.72
N ILE A 53 -3.29 -7.49 3.51
CA ILE A 53 -4.59 -8.16 3.65
C ILE A 53 -5.39 -7.90 2.39
N THR A 54 -6.28 -8.81 2.04
CA THR A 54 -7.02 -8.75 0.78
C THR A 54 -8.48 -9.09 0.94
N GLY A 55 -9.34 -8.42 0.16
CA GLY A 55 -10.68 -8.86 -0.17
C GLY A 55 -10.73 -9.48 -1.58
N THR A 56 -9.60 -9.85 -2.18
CA THR A 56 -9.40 -10.17 -3.61
C THR A 56 -9.47 -8.93 -4.53
N SER A 57 -10.22 -7.95 -4.14
CA SER A 57 -10.47 -6.67 -4.81
C SER A 57 -10.97 -5.65 -3.78
N GLY A 58 -11.13 -4.40 -4.20
CA GLY A 58 -11.68 -3.33 -3.37
C GLY A 58 -10.62 -2.45 -2.71
N GLY A 59 -11.09 -1.49 -1.97
CA GLY A 59 -10.29 -0.50 -1.26
C GLY A 59 -11.16 0.39 -0.38
N MET A 60 -10.53 1.34 0.29
CA MET A 60 -11.21 2.34 1.11
C MET A 60 -10.68 3.74 0.78
N LEU A 61 -11.59 4.69 0.74
CA LEU A 61 -11.30 6.12 0.82
C LEU A 61 -11.47 6.56 2.28
N LEU A 62 -10.48 7.27 2.81
CA LEU A 62 -10.45 7.80 4.16
C LEU A 62 -10.31 9.32 4.10
N SER A 63 -11.07 10.03 4.92
CA SER A 63 -10.97 11.47 5.15
C SER A 63 -11.60 11.81 6.50
N ASP A 64 -11.12 12.88 7.13
CA ASP A 64 -11.73 13.46 8.33
C ASP A 64 -12.90 14.40 8.00
N ASP A 65 -13.13 14.67 6.70
CA ASP A 65 -14.21 15.52 6.19
C ASP A 65 -15.46 14.66 5.92
N GLU A 66 -16.46 14.75 6.80
CA GLU A 66 -17.67 13.94 6.74
C GLU A 66 -18.51 14.25 5.48
N ASP A 67 -18.56 15.50 5.02
CA ASP A 67 -19.30 15.91 3.83
C ASP A 67 -18.66 15.32 2.57
N ASP A 68 -17.34 15.37 2.48
CA ASP A 68 -16.59 14.76 1.36
C ASP A 68 -16.78 13.24 1.33
N ILE A 69 -16.78 12.59 2.50
CA ILE A 69 -17.04 11.14 2.59
C ILE A 69 -18.48 10.80 2.23
N ALA A 70 -19.46 11.59 2.68
CA ALA A 70 -20.86 11.39 2.31
C ALA A 70 -21.05 11.53 0.78
N ARG A 71 -20.40 12.52 0.17
CA ARG A 71 -20.41 12.73 -1.27
C ARG A 71 -19.75 11.59 -2.04
N ALA A 72 -18.57 11.16 -1.61
CA ALA A 72 -17.89 10.02 -2.21
C ALA A 72 -18.73 8.74 -2.11
N ARG A 73 -19.38 8.51 -0.98
CA ARG A 73 -20.32 7.39 -0.80
C ARG A 73 -21.49 7.48 -1.77
N LYS A 74 -22.08 8.66 -1.94
CA LYS A 74 -23.16 8.88 -2.92
C LYS A 74 -22.67 8.50 -4.32
N TRP A 75 -21.55 9.03 -4.76
CA TRP A 75 -20.98 8.73 -6.08
C TRP A 75 -20.67 7.25 -6.28
N SER A 76 -20.12 6.57 -5.27
CA SER A 76 -19.79 5.15 -5.36
C SER A 76 -21.01 4.23 -5.39
N THR A 77 -22.19 4.75 -5.05
CA THR A 77 -23.48 4.05 -5.05
C THR A 77 -24.43 4.61 -6.13
N GLN A 78 -23.88 4.92 -7.29
CA GLN A 78 -24.61 5.37 -8.48
C GLN A 78 -25.25 6.76 -8.36
N SER A 79 -24.88 7.58 -7.39
CA SER A 79 -25.49 8.89 -7.09
C SER A 79 -27.01 8.84 -6.96
N ARG A 80 -27.54 7.74 -6.41
CA ARG A 80 -28.96 7.56 -6.22
C ARG A 80 -29.48 8.54 -5.18
N ASP A 81 -30.49 9.32 -5.54
CA ASP A 81 -31.19 10.24 -4.65
C ASP A 81 -32.18 9.51 -3.74
N VAL A 82 -32.55 10.14 -2.61
CA VAL A 82 -33.58 9.61 -1.70
C VAL A 82 -34.95 9.90 -2.32
N ALA A 83 -35.51 8.92 -3.01
CA ALA A 83 -36.84 8.98 -3.63
C ALA A 83 -37.43 7.55 -3.64
N PRO A 84 -38.81 7.42 -3.69
CA PRO A 84 -39.46 6.13 -3.81
C PRO A 84 -39.27 5.45 -5.19
N TRP A 85 -38.72 6.17 -6.15
CA TRP A 85 -38.34 5.69 -7.49
C TRP A 85 -36.83 5.87 -7.71
N TYR A 86 -36.29 5.34 -8.83
CA TYR A 86 -34.90 5.59 -9.25
C TYR A 86 -34.77 7.02 -9.77
N GLN A 87 -34.02 7.83 -9.04
CA GLN A 87 -33.71 9.21 -9.40
C GLN A 87 -32.22 9.47 -9.19
N HIS A 88 -31.63 10.17 -10.15
CA HIS A 88 -30.22 10.54 -10.16
C HIS A 88 -30.11 11.98 -10.67
N THR A 89 -29.63 12.88 -9.83
CA THR A 89 -29.44 14.30 -10.19
C THR A 89 -28.01 14.61 -10.61
N GLU A 90 -27.10 13.65 -10.43
CA GLU A 90 -25.71 13.77 -10.83
C GLU A 90 -25.13 12.40 -11.26
N LEU A 91 -23.98 12.44 -11.95
CA LEU A 91 -23.28 11.23 -12.37
C LEU A 91 -22.77 10.45 -11.15
N GLY A 92 -22.94 9.15 -11.16
CA GLY A 92 -22.42 8.23 -10.15
C GLY A 92 -21.88 6.94 -10.76
N TYR A 93 -21.27 6.13 -9.90
CA TYR A 93 -20.51 4.93 -10.29
C TYR A 93 -20.93 3.74 -9.43
N ASN A 94 -20.69 2.55 -9.92
CA ASN A 94 -20.82 1.32 -9.14
C ASN A 94 -19.45 0.91 -8.60
N TYR A 95 -18.98 1.60 -7.55
CA TYR A 95 -17.66 1.40 -6.95
C TYR A 95 -17.71 0.82 -5.54
N ARG A 96 -18.89 0.50 -5.04
CA ARG A 96 -19.02 -0.03 -3.68
C ARG A 96 -18.60 -1.48 -3.60
N MET A 97 -17.70 -1.79 -2.66
CA MET A 97 -17.31 -3.16 -2.34
C MET A 97 -18.52 -4.00 -1.88
N SER A 98 -18.60 -5.25 -2.35
CA SER A 98 -19.65 -6.17 -1.90
C SER A 98 -19.45 -6.59 -0.43
N ASN A 99 -20.54 -7.00 0.23
CA ASN A 99 -20.48 -7.48 1.61
C ASN A 99 -19.61 -8.75 1.75
N VAL A 100 -19.55 -9.59 0.71
CA VAL A 100 -18.70 -10.80 0.71
C VAL A 100 -17.22 -10.40 0.79
N LEU A 101 -16.77 -9.48 -0.08
CA LEU A 101 -15.40 -9.01 -0.08
C LEU A 101 -15.06 -8.24 1.22
N ALA A 102 -16.00 -7.43 1.71
CA ALA A 102 -15.84 -6.73 2.98
C ALA A 102 -15.72 -7.71 4.16
N GLY A 103 -16.47 -8.80 4.15
CA GLY A 103 -16.38 -9.85 5.15
C GLY A 103 -15.02 -10.57 5.14
N ILE A 104 -14.49 -10.88 3.96
CA ILE A 104 -13.16 -11.48 3.80
C ILE A 104 -12.08 -10.51 4.32
N ALA A 105 -12.11 -9.25 3.89
CA ALA A 105 -11.13 -8.23 4.32
C ALA A 105 -11.19 -8.02 5.84
N ARG A 106 -12.40 -8.00 6.44
CA ARG A 106 -12.58 -7.89 7.89
C ARG A 106 -11.98 -9.06 8.64
N GLY A 107 -12.18 -10.30 8.17
CA GLY A 107 -11.57 -11.48 8.81
C GLY A 107 -10.05 -11.44 8.75
N GLN A 108 -9.47 -10.97 7.63
CA GLN A 108 -8.02 -10.83 7.53
C GLN A 108 -7.46 -9.68 8.38
N LEU A 109 -8.25 -8.63 8.63
CA LEU A 109 -7.84 -7.51 9.47
C LEU A 109 -7.50 -7.95 10.91
N GLU A 110 -8.16 -8.98 11.41
CA GLU A 110 -7.89 -9.57 12.72
C GLU A 110 -6.48 -10.17 12.82
N HIS A 111 -5.86 -10.51 11.69
CA HIS A 111 -4.52 -11.09 11.56
C HIS A 111 -3.47 -10.12 10.99
N LEU A 112 -3.81 -8.83 10.86
CA LEU A 112 -2.94 -7.85 10.18
C LEU A 112 -1.53 -7.76 10.81
N GLU A 113 -1.44 -7.71 12.13
CA GLU A 113 -0.15 -7.63 12.84
C GLU A 113 0.65 -8.94 12.73
N GLU A 114 0.00 -10.07 12.69
CA GLU A 114 0.64 -11.37 12.45
C GLU A 114 1.24 -11.41 11.03
N HIS A 115 0.49 -10.94 10.03
CA HIS A 115 0.98 -10.84 8.66
C HIS A 115 2.18 -9.88 8.55
N LYS A 116 2.10 -8.69 9.18
CA LYS A 116 3.19 -7.73 9.22
C LYS A 116 4.45 -8.31 9.81
N GLU A 117 4.34 -8.99 10.98
CA GLU A 117 5.47 -9.61 11.64
C GLU A 117 6.06 -10.77 10.80
N GLY A 118 5.22 -11.54 10.12
CA GLY A 118 5.66 -12.55 9.16
C GLY A 118 6.48 -11.95 8.03
N LYS A 119 6.04 -10.82 7.46
CA LYS A 119 6.75 -10.08 6.41
C LYS A 119 8.06 -9.47 6.91
N ARG A 120 8.08 -8.94 8.13
CA ARG A 120 9.30 -8.45 8.79
C ARG A 120 10.37 -9.54 8.89
N LYS A 121 10.00 -10.72 9.37
CA LYS A 121 10.92 -11.88 9.48
C LYS A 121 11.49 -12.28 8.13
N ILE A 122 10.69 -12.25 7.08
CA ILE A 122 11.15 -12.52 5.71
C ILE A 122 12.16 -11.46 5.27
N TYR A 123 11.87 -10.18 5.46
CA TYR A 123 12.77 -9.08 5.12
C TYR A 123 14.11 -9.20 5.84
N GLU A 124 14.11 -9.40 7.15
CA GLU A 124 15.34 -9.55 7.95
C GLU A 124 16.15 -10.80 7.55
N ARG A 125 15.48 -11.88 7.20
CA ARG A 125 16.14 -13.08 6.68
C ARG A 125 16.87 -12.80 5.35
N TYR A 126 16.25 -12.06 4.44
CA TYR A 126 16.91 -11.64 3.20
C TYR A 126 18.05 -10.66 3.49
N LYS A 127 17.84 -9.66 4.35
CA LYS A 127 18.87 -8.69 4.74
C LYS A 127 20.12 -9.39 5.29
N GLU A 128 19.96 -10.37 6.17
CA GLU A 128 21.06 -11.17 6.70
C GLU A 128 21.69 -12.07 5.63
N GLY A 129 20.88 -12.74 4.81
CA GLY A 129 21.37 -13.63 3.75
C GLY A 129 22.17 -12.91 2.67
N PHE A 130 21.88 -11.64 2.41
CA PHE A 130 22.55 -10.86 1.37
C PHE A 130 23.66 -9.94 1.88
N LYS A 131 23.96 -9.92 3.18
CA LYS A 131 24.91 -8.97 3.77
C LYS A 131 26.32 -9.02 3.19
N SER A 132 26.75 -10.16 2.64
CA SER A 132 28.07 -10.34 1.99
C SER A 132 28.03 -10.16 0.48
N LEU A 133 26.85 -9.88 -0.10
CA LEU A 133 26.66 -9.69 -1.54
C LEU A 133 26.52 -8.20 -1.86
N PRO A 134 26.86 -7.76 -3.06
CA PRO A 134 26.68 -6.38 -3.49
C PRO A 134 25.20 -6.09 -3.85
N ILE A 135 24.32 -6.45 -2.92
CA ILE A 135 22.86 -6.29 -2.99
C ILE A 135 22.44 -5.30 -1.90
N LYS A 136 21.56 -4.39 -2.25
CA LYS A 136 20.96 -3.45 -1.31
C LYS A 136 19.46 -3.68 -1.23
N MET A 137 18.98 -3.98 -0.04
CA MET A 137 17.54 -4.07 0.24
C MET A 137 16.89 -2.69 0.30
N ASN A 138 15.58 -2.63 0.05
CA ASN A 138 14.81 -1.39 0.19
C ASN A 138 14.99 -0.80 1.59
N PRO A 139 15.51 0.47 1.69
CA PRO A 139 15.74 1.11 2.98
C PRO A 139 14.45 1.62 3.59
N TYR A 140 14.47 1.86 4.90
CA TYR A 140 13.45 2.62 5.62
C TYR A 140 14.10 3.48 6.71
N LEU A 141 13.38 4.47 7.20
CA LEU A 141 13.86 5.36 8.26
C LEU A 141 13.61 4.70 9.61
N GLU A 142 14.59 3.95 10.13
CA GLU A 142 14.44 3.13 11.34
C GLU A 142 14.03 3.92 12.59
N ASP A 143 14.41 5.21 12.66
CA ASP A 143 14.07 6.13 13.74
C ASP A 143 12.68 6.78 13.59
N LYS A 144 12.06 6.72 12.40
CA LYS A 144 10.84 7.47 12.08
C LYS A 144 9.72 6.63 11.52
N SER A 145 10.02 5.45 10.98
CA SER A 145 9.00 4.64 10.30
C SER A 145 9.05 3.18 10.73
N ASP A 146 7.87 2.58 10.79
CA ASP A 146 7.68 1.15 10.96
C ASP A 146 6.92 0.63 9.74
N PRO A 147 7.64 0.11 8.70
CA PRO A 147 7.03 -0.40 7.48
C PRO A 147 6.17 -1.64 7.73
N ASN A 148 5.26 -1.93 6.82
CA ASN A 148 4.54 -3.21 6.84
C ASN A 148 5.30 -4.36 6.16
N PHE A 149 6.47 -4.09 5.56
CA PHE A 149 7.32 -5.05 4.87
C PHE A 149 6.60 -5.88 3.80
N TRP A 150 5.53 -5.35 3.22
CA TRP A 150 4.71 -6.06 2.24
C TRP A 150 5.52 -6.70 1.11
N LEU A 151 6.47 -5.96 0.54
CA LEU A 151 7.43 -6.48 -0.44
C LEU A 151 8.87 -6.32 0.06
N SER A 152 9.69 -7.36 -0.20
CA SER A 152 11.13 -7.30 -0.07
C SER A 152 11.73 -6.96 -1.43
N CYS A 153 12.17 -5.70 -1.58
CA CYS A 153 12.76 -5.19 -2.81
C CYS A 153 14.28 -5.10 -2.67
N LEU A 154 14.98 -5.28 -3.78
CA LEU A 154 16.43 -5.19 -3.80
C LEU A 154 16.94 -4.50 -5.06
N THR A 155 18.10 -3.90 -4.96
CA THR A 155 18.92 -3.47 -6.09
C THR A 155 20.24 -4.21 -6.07
N ILE A 156 20.78 -4.52 -7.23
CA ILE A 156 22.10 -5.12 -7.38
C ILE A 156 23.09 -4.07 -7.92
N ASN A 157 24.32 -4.13 -7.44
CA ASN A 157 25.41 -3.37 -8.06
C ASN A 157 26.07 -4.27 -9.12
N GLU A 158 25.66 -4.12 -10.39
CA GLU A 158 26.10 -4.96 -11.50
C GLU A 158 27.62 -4.94 -11.69
N GLU A 159 28.28 -3.80 -11.43
CA GLU A 159 29.75 -3.67 -11.54
C GLU A 159 30.52 -4.49 -10.49
N ALA A 160 29.88 -4.81 -9.36
CA ALA A 160 30.49 -5.59 -8.28
C ALA A 160 30.24 -7.10 -8.42
N PHE A 161 29.42 -7.53 -9.36
CA PHE A 161 29.21 -8.94 -9.70
C PHE A 161 30.12 -9.37 -10.85
N GLN A 162 30.26 -10.70 -11.04
CA GLN A 162 30.88 -11.24 -12.23
C GLN A 162 30.12 -10.81 -13.49
N GLU A 163 30.83 -10.73 -14.60
CA GLU A 163 30.26 -10.37 -15.90
C GLU A 163 29.03 -11.24 -16.24
N GLY A 164 27.97 -10.58 -16.68
CA GLY A 164 26.71 -11.22 -17.07
C GLY A 164 25.69 -11.41 -15.96
N ILE A 165 25.94 -10.95 -14.73
CA ILE A 165 24.93 -10.91 -13.67
C ILE A 165 24.17 -9.60 -13.78
N THR A 166 22.92 -9.69 -14.24
CA THR A 166 21.98 -8.57 -14.37
C THR A 166 20.70 -8.86 -13.58
N PRO A 167 19.87 -7.84 -13.28
CA PRO A 167 18.56 -8.05 -12.67
C PRO A 167 17.68 -9.05 -13.44
N GLU A 168 17.71 -9.01 -14.75
CA GLU A 168 16.97 -9.95 -15.61
C GLU A 168 17.52 -11.38 -15.51
N LYS A 169 18.83 -11.56 -15.49
CA LYS A 169 19.44 -12.87 -15.29
C LYS A 169 19.07 -13.45 -13.93
N LEU A 170 19.09 -12.61 -12.88
CA LEU A 170 18.67 -13.03 -11.55
C LEU A 170 17.19 -13.45 -11.55
N ARG A 171 16.32 -12.64 -12.13
CA ARG A 171 14.89 -12.92 -12.24
C ARG A 171 14.61 -14.26 -12.96
N THR A 172 15.23 -14.48 -14.10
CA THR A 172 15.03 -15.71 -14.88
C THR A 172 15.58 -16.94 -14.13
N THR A 173 16.72 -16.81 -13.49
CA THR A 173 17.29 -17.90 -12.69
C THR A 173 16.40 -18.24 -11.49
N LEU A 174 15.89 -17.25 -10.76
CA LEU A 174 14.96 -17.47 -9.65
C LEU A 174 13.69 -18.20 -10.09
N ALA A 175 13.18 -17.92 -11.29
CA ALA A 175 12.02 -18.60 -11.84
C ALA A 175 12.25 -20.11 -12.06
N GLU A 176 13.47 -20.52 -12.40
CA GLU A 176 13.86 -21.94 -12.53
C GLU A 176 13.76 -22.68 -11.18
N TYR A 177 13.86 -21.95 -10.07
CA TYR A 177 13.71 -22.47 -8.69
C TYR A 177 12.31 -22.20 -8.10
N ASN A 178 11.32 -21.89 -8.93
CA ASN A 178 9.95 -21.53 -8.51
C ASN A 178 9.87 -20.30 -7.57
N ALA A 179 10.86 -19.41 -7.64
CA ALA A 179 10.85 -18.16 -6.91
C ALA A 179 10.39 -17.03 -7.86
N GLU A 180 9.15 -16.57 -7.67
CA GLU A 180 8.60 -15.45 -8.44
C GLU A 180 9.27 -14.14 -8.04
N SER A 181 9.72 -13.39 -9.03
CA SER A 181 10.24 -12.04 -8.86
C SER A 181 9.87 -11.18 -10.06
N ARG A 182 9.84 -9.87 -9.88
CA ARG A 182 9.49 -8.92 -10.94
C ARG A 182 10.29 -7.63 -10.78
N PRO A 183 10.54 -6.90 -11.89
CA PRO A 183 11.05 -5.53 -11.81
C PRO A 183 10.05 -4.62 -11.09
N ILE A 184 10.56 -3.58 -10.45
CA ILE A 184 9.77 -2.50 -9.86
C ILE A 184 9.72 -1.35 -10.86
#